data_6553c27ef2ea9c1b3a70037876fbfd8b
#
_entry.id   6553c27ef2ea9c1b3a70037876fbfd8b
#
_cell.length_a   1.000
_cell.length_b   1.000
_cell.length_c   1.000
_cell.angle_alpha   90.00
_cell.angle_beta   90.00
_cell.angle_gamma   90.00
#
_symmetry.space_group_name_H-M   'P 1'
#
loop_
_entity.id
_entity.type
_entity.pdbx_description
1 polymer ?
#
loop_
_entity_poly.entity_id
_entity_poly.type
_entity_poly.pdbx_seq_one_letter_code
_entity_poly.pdbx_strand_id
1 'polypeptide(L)'
;MPNTNSLPLRPYQQRAKEQIHTEWEQGRLRTLLVLPTGTGKTIVFAAVAEDQVRAGDRVLILAHRGELLEQAADKLQKSTGLGCAVEKAERSCLASWYRVAVGSVQSLQRPQRLEKFPHNYFSTIIIDEAHHAVTDGYRRILDWFPAAKVLGVTATPDRGDLRNLGEVFDSLAYEYKLTDAIRDGFLCRIMAQTIPLRLDISTVGMSGGDYAVGELGSALDPYLDQIAAEMAHYCKGRKTVVFLPLIKTSQKFRDTLNRHGFHAAEVNGQSTDRAQVLADFDAGTYNVLCNSMLLTEGWDCPSVDCVVVLRPTKVRSLYSQMVGRGTRLHEGKKDLLLLDFLWLTDRHELCRPADLVCEDHAVAQQMTDHLAAAACPEDVEEAARQAAEDVVAQREEALAKQLEEQRRKRARLVDPLQYEMSIQAEDLAGYVPAFGWEAGPPSAEQTAALEKQGICPDAVESAGKASLLLDRLNKRRDEGLTTPKQIRCLEKYGFQHVGTWSFNAAKHMIDRIAACGWRGTPKGVDPKTYMPSAETTPIFDFGW
;
A
#
# COMPACT_ATOMS: atom_id res chain seq x y z
N MET A 1 8.77 -44.70 -16.33
CA MET A 1 9.36 -43.91 -17.42
C MET A 1 8.84 -42.49 -17.27
N PRO A 2 9.67 -41.45 -17.38
CA PRO A 2 9.15 -40.09 -17.32
C PRO A 2 8.17 -39.88 -18.47
N ASN A 3 7.01 -39.35 -18.17
CA ASN A 3 5.96 -39.07 -19.13
C ASN A 3 6.50 -37.95 -20.07
N THR A 4 6.73 -38.25 -21.33
CA THR A 4 7.31 -37.32 -22.33
C THR A 4 6.40 -36.15 -22.69
N ASN A 5 5.26 -35.98 -21.99
CA ASN A 5 4.26 -34.96 -22.26
C ASN A 5 4.17 -33.83 -21.19
N SER A 6 5.04 -33.84 -20.17
CA SER A 6 5.00 -32.72 -19.20
C SER A 6 5.64 -31.46 -19.81
N LEU A 7 4.92 -30.35 -19.80
CA LEU A 7 5.45 -29.06 -20.21
C LEU A 7 6.65 -28.66 -19.34
N PRO A 8 7.77 -28.23 -19.92
CA PRO A 8 8.92 -27.79 -19.13
C PRO A 8 8.54 -26.57 -18.29
N LEU A 9 8.86 -26.65 -16.98
CA LEU A 9 8.62 -25.52 -16.08
C LEU A 9 9.58 -24.37 -16.39
N ARG A 10 9.09 -23.15 -16.30
CA ARG A 10 9.93 -21.94 -16.34
C ARG A 10 10.80 -21.86 -15.08
N PRO A 11 11.94 -21.13 -15.09
CA PRO A 11 12.86 -21.11 -13.94
C PRO A 11 12.20 -20.73 -12.60
N TYR A 12 11.32 -19.72 -12.59
CA TYR A 12 10.59 -19.33 -11.38
C TYR A 12 9.56 -20.37 -10.94
N GLN A 13 8.92 -21.08 -11.87
CA GLN A 13 7.97 -22.15 -11.58
C GLN A 13 8.68 -23.37 -10.95
N GLN A 14 9.87 -23.67 -11.44
CA GLN A 14 10.69 -24.72 -10.88
C GLN A 14 11.13 -24.37 -9.44
N ARG A 15 11.62 -23.14 -9.23
CA ARG A 15 11.96 -22.64 -7.88
C ARG A 15 10.76 -22.67 -6.94
N ALA A 16 9.59 -22.23 -7.40
CA ALA A 16 8.36 -22.27 -6.61
C ALA A 16 8.01 -23.70 -6.17
N LYS A 17 8.10 -24.67 -7.09
CA LYS A 17 7.87 -26.09 -6.79
C LYS A 17 8.85 -26.61 -5.75
N GLU A 18 10.14 -26.34 -5.90
CA GLU A 18 11.21 -26.76 -4.97
C GLU A 18 10.98 -26.17 -3.56
N GLN A 19 10.61 -24.89 -3.47
CA GLN A 19 10.36 -24.26 -2.18
C GLN A 19 9.11 -24.84 -1.48
N ILE A 20 8.05 -25.18 -2.21
CA ILE A 20 6.87 -25.86 -1.67
C ILE A 20 7.27 -27.19 -1.04
N HIS A 21 8.07 -28.00 -1.72
CA HIS A 21 8.55 -29.28 -1.17
C HIS A 21 9.44 -29.06 0.06
N THR A 22 10.33 -28.08 0.03
CA THR A 22 11.19 -27.71 1.16
C THR A 22 10.37 -27.32 2.39
N GLU A 23 9.30 -26.54 2.24
CA GLU A 23 8.41 -26.18 3.34
C GLU A 23 7.78 -27.42 3.97
N TRP A 24 7.26 -28.34 3.16
CA TRP A 24 6.65 -29.59 3.64
C TRP A 24 7.65 -30.51 4.32
N GLU A 25 8.88 -30.63 3.81
CA GLU A 25 9.98 -31.40 4.42
C GLU A 25 10.40 -30.84 5.78
N GLN A 26 10.29 -29.53 5.96
CA GLN A 26 10.54 -28.84 7.25
C GLN A 26 9.36 -28.93 8.23
N GLY A 27 8.31 -29.68 7.89
CA GLY A 27 7.15 -29.89 8.74
C GLY A 27 6.08 -28.78 8.70
N ARG A 28 6.24 -27.77 7.85
CA ARG A 28 5.20 -26.76 7.61
C ARG A 28 4.22 -27.29 6.58
N LEU A 29 3.17 -27.93 7.09
CA LEU A 29 2.25 -28.67 6.24
C LEU A 29 1.36 -27.81 5.35
N ARG A 30 1.04 -26.60 5.79
CA ARG A 30 0.14 -25.68 5.08
C ARG A 30 0.95 -24.50 4.55
N THR A 31 1.23 -24.46 3.26
CA THR A 31 2.05 -23.40 2.66
C THR A 31 1.33 -22.65 1.52
N LEU A 32 1.70 -21.40 1.34
CA LEU A 32 1.11 -20.51 0.34
C LEU A 32 2.08 -20.24 -0.81
N LEU A 33 1.56 -20.21 -2.02
CA LEU A 33 2.23 -19.79 -3.23
C LEU A 33 1.55 -18.53 -3.78
N VAL A 34 2.33 -17.48 -4.00
CA VAL A 34 1.86 -16.23 -4.60
C VAL A 34 2.50 -16.05 -5.97
N LEU A 35 1.67 -16.07 -7.01
CA LEU A 35 2.09 -15.85 -8.40
C LEU A 35 1.08 -14.94 -9.12
N PRO A 36 1.50 -13.91 -9.88
CA PRO A 36 0.59 -13.04 -10.62
C PRO A 36 -0.31 -13.80 -11.59
N THR A 37 -1.44 -13.20 -11.95
CA THR A 37 -2.30 -13.73 -13.01
C THR A 37 -1.52 -13.77 -14.33
N GLY A 38 -1.63 -14.88 -15.07
CA GLY A 38 -0.91 -15.07 -16.35
C GLY A 38 0.46 -15.76 -16.23
N THR A 39 1.03 -15.94 -15.03
CA THR A 39 2.34 -16.61 -14.83
C THR A 39 2.25 -18.14 -14.71
N GLY A 40 1.07 -18.73 -14.89
CA GLY A 40 0.91 -20.18 -14.92
C GLY A 40 0.82 -20.84 -13.55
N LYS A 41 0.11 -20.26 -12.59
CA LYS A 41 -0.23 -20.86 -11.28
C LYS A 41 -0.66 -22.33 -11.42
N THR A 42 -1.57 -22.59 -12.36
CA THR A 42 -2.10 -23.94 -12.63
C THR A 42 -1.00 -24.93 -13.05
N ILE A 43 0.01 -24.47 -13.79
CA ILE A 43 1.14 -25.32 -14.21
C ILE A 43 1.98 -25.74 -13.01
N VAL A 44 2.25 -24.80 -12.07
CA VAL A 44 3.03 -25.12 -10.85
C VAL A 44 2.26 -26.11 -9.99
N PHE A 45 1.00 -25.84 -9.66
CA PHE A 45 0.27 -26.76 -8.80
C PHE A 45 -0.01 -28.12 -9.47
N ALA A 46 -0.14 -28.18 -10.79
CA ALA A 46 -0.25 -29.43 -11.51
C ALA A 46 1.04 -30.25 -11.44
N ALA A 47 2.21 -29.60 -11.54
CA ALA A 47 3.50 -30.25 -11.36
C ALA A 47 3.71 -30.77 -9.92
N VAL A 48 3.27 -30.00 -8.92
CA VAL A 48 3.26 -30.46 -7.51
C VAL A 48 2.33 -31.65 -7.33
N ALA A 49 1.12 -31.60 -7.90
CA ALA A 49 0.19 -32.74 -7.87
C ALA A 49 0.78 -33.99 -8.51
N GLU A 50 1.49 -33.84 -9.63
CA GLU A 50 2.17 -34.95 -10.31
C GLU A 50 3.23 -35.60 -9.41
N ASP A 51 4.06 -34.79 -8.75
CA ASP A 51 5.09 -35.30 -7.81
C ASP A 51 4.47 -36.08 -6.64
N GLN A 52 3.37 -35.56 -6.06
CA GLN A 52 2.67 -36.22 -4.96
C GLN A 52 1.99 -37.54 -5.41
N VAL A 53 1.42 -37.56 -6.62
CA VAL A 53 0.85 -38.80 -7.19
C VAL A 53 1.95 -39.83 -7.43
N ARG A 54 3.11 -39.44 -7.91
CA ARG A 54 4.30 -40.33 -8.09
C ARG A 54 4.80 -40.88 -6.76
N ALA A 55 4.70 -40.08 -5.67
CA ALA A 55 5.00 -40.53 -4.31
C ALA A 55 3.95 -41.50 -3.73
N GLY A 56 2.84 -41.71 -4.44
CA GLY A 56 1.76 -42.61 -4.03
C GLY A 56 0.60 -41.93 -3.35
N ASP A 57 0.58 -40.62 -3.28
CA ASP A 57 -0.42 -39.81 -2.62
C ASP A 57 -1.73 -39.69 -3.41
N ARG A 58 -2.82 -39.39 -2.70
CA ARG A 58 -4.07 -38.92 -3.28
C ARG A 58 -4.17 -37.42 -3.11
N VAL A 59 -4.44 -36.69 -4.20
CA VAL A 59 -4.48 -35.26 -4.26
C VAL A 59 -5.91 -34.76 -4.46
N LEU A 60 -6.35 -33.80 -3.64
CA LEU A 60 -7.60 -33.07 -3.80
C LEU A 60 -7.28 -31.66 -4.25
N ILE A 61 -7.81 -31.25 -5.41
CA ILE A 61 -7.75 -29.87 -5.89
C ILE A 61 -9.11 -29.23 -5.60
N LEU A 62 -9.14 -28.18 -4.78
CA LEU A 62 -10.36 -27.45 -4.43
C LEU A 62 -10.50 -26.21 -5.30
N ALA A 63 -11.66 -26.04 -5.93
CA ALA A 63 -12.03 -24.84 -6.68
C ALA A 63 -13.37 -24.28 -6.17
N HIS A 64 -13.46 -22.94 -6.17
CA HIS A 64 -14.64 -22.24 -5.65
C HIS A 64 -15.86 -22.35 -6.58
N ARG A 65 -15.65 -22.25 -7.91
CA ARG A 65 -16.74 -22.27 -8.92
C ARG A 65 -16.74 -23.55 -9.73
N GLY A 66 -17.93 -24.03 -10.03
CA GLY A 66 -18.11 -25.28 -10.78
C GLY A 66 -17.53 -25.31 -12.19
N GLU A 67 -17.41 -24.15 -12.87
CA GLU A 67 -16.79 -24.03 -14.18
C GLU A 67 -15.26 -24.16 -14.13
N LEU A 68 -14.67 -23.74 -13.03
CA LEU A 68 -13.23 -23.85 -12.78
C LEU A 68 -12.79 -25.30 -12.58
N LEU A 69 -13.70 -26.19 -12.14
CA LEU A 69 -13.39 -27.61 -11.95
C LEU A 69 -13.04 -28.31 -13.27
N GLU A 70 -13.81 -28.08 -14.33
CA GLU A 70 -13.57 -28.69 -15.64
C GLU A 70 -12.29 -28.10 -16.27
N GLN A 71 -12.07 -26.80 -16.10
CA GLN A 71 -10.85 -26.15 -16.59
C GLN A 71 -9.59 -26.60 -15.83
N ALA A 72 -9.68 -26.78 -14.51
CA ALA A 72 -8.58 -27.31 -13.71
C ALA A 72 -8.24 -28.74 -14.11
N ALA A 73 -9.28 -29.57 -14.33
CA ALA A 73 -9.14 -30.94 -14.83
C ALA A 73 -8.47 -31.00 -16.21
N ASP A 74 -8.92 -30.17 -17.13
CA ASP A 74 -8.39 -30.08 -18.51
C ASP A 74 -6.93 -29.62 -18.51
N LYS A 75 -6.61 -28.57 -17.74
CA LYS A 75 -5.25 -28.04 -17.62
C LYS A 75 -4.31 -29.05 -16.96
N LEU A 76 -4.77 -29.73 -15.90
CA LEU A 76 -4.01 -30.82 -15.27
C LEU A 76 -3.67 -31.90 -16.30
N GLN A 77 -4.66 -32.38 -17.04
CA GLN A 77 -4.45 -33.42 -18.05
C GLN A 77 -3.53 -32.96 -19.16
N LYS A 78 -3.67 -31.73 -19.65
CA LYS A 78 -2.80 -31.19 -20.72
C LYS A 78 -1.36 -30.98 -20.26
N SER A 79 -1.15 -30.57 -19.00
CA SER A 79 0.19 -30.27 -18.47
C SER A 79 0.95 -31.47 -17.94
N THR A 80 0.27 -32.49 -17.40
CA THR A 80 0.88 -33.63 -16.72
C THR A 80 0.48 -35.01 -17.29
N GLY A 81 -0.56 -35.04 -18.11
CA GLY A 81 -1.16 -36.31 -18.56
C GLY A 81 -2.00 -37.03 -17.49
N LEU A 82 -2.14 -36.46 -16.29
CA LEU A 82 -2.91 -37.06 -15.21
C LEU A 82 -4.42 -36.91 -15.44
N GLY A 83 -5.13 -38.01 -15.43
CA GLY A 83 -6.57 -37.99 -15.34
C GLY A 83 -7.05 -37.70 -13.91
N CYS A 84 -8.22 -37.10 -13.77
CA CYS A 84 -8.81 -36.79 -12.48
C CYS A 84 -10.29 -37.19 -12.41
N ALA A 85 -10.75 -37.45 -11.19
CA ALA A 85 -12.17 -37.59 -10.85
C ALA A 85 -12.75 -36.23 -10.46
N VAL A 86 -14.05 -36.03 -10.70
CA VAL A 86 -14.76 -34.80 -10.30
C VAL A 86 -15.66 -35.11 -9.11
N GLU A 87 -15.49 -34.33 -8.04
CA GLU A 87 -16.29 -34.38 -6.79
C GLU A 87 -17.24 -33.16 -6.77
N LYS A 88 -18.42 -33.29 -7.38
CA LYS A 88 -19.39 -32.19 -7.51
C LYS A 88 -20.81 -32.73 -7.67
N ALA A 89 -21.76 -32.11 -6.97
CA ALA A 89 -23.17 -32.46 -7.02
C ALA A 89 -23.39 -33.98 -6.84
N GLU A 90 -23.83 -34.70 -7.85
CA GLU A 90 -24.07 -36.15 -7.78
C GLU A 90 -22.83 -37.00 -8.13
N ARG A 91 -21.78 -36.39 -8.67
CA ARG A 91 -20.53 -37.09 -9.02
C ARG A 91 -19.67 -37.25 -7.78
N SER A 92 -19.12 -38.47 -7.56
CA SER A 92 -18.20 -38.75 -6.46
C SER A 92 -16.90 -39.41 -6.95
N CYS A 93 -15.79 -39.02 -6.33
CA CYS A 93 -14.48 -39.57 -6.63
C CYS A 93 -14.16 -40.86 -5.84
N LEU A 94 -15.01 -41.26 -4.87
CA LEU A 94 -14.77 -42.44 -4.00
C LEU A 94 -14.62 -43.75 -4.76
N ALA A 95 -15.38 -43.92 -5.83
CA ALA A 95 -15.33 -45.15 -6.64
C ALA A 95 -14.31 -45.05 -7.81
N SER A 96 -13.55 -43.94 -7.86
CA SER A 96 -12.62 -43.69 -8.95
C SER A 96 -11.24 -44.28 -8.68
N TRP A 97 -10.60 -44.81 -9.72
CA TRP A 97 -9.22 -45.28 -9.67
C TRP A 97 -8.21 -44.12 -9.82
N TYR A 98 -8.67 -42.93 -10.21
CA TYR A 98 -7.80 -41.74 -10.30
C TYR A 98 -7.29 -41.32 -8.93
N ARG A 99 -6.01 -40.95 -8.87
CA ARG A 99 -5.40 -40.46 -7.64
C ARG A 99 -5.60 -38.96 -7.43
N VAL A 100 -6.02 -38.22 -8.45
CA VAL A 100 -6.37 -36.82 -8.36
C VAL A 100 -7.88 -36.66 -8.40
N ALA A 101 -8.42 -35.88 -7.48
CA ALA A 101 -9.81 -35.44 -7.48
C ALA A 101 -9.88 -33.93 -7.58
N VAL A 102 -10.77 -33.39 -8.42
CA VAL A 102 -11.10 -31.97 -8.46
C VAL A 102 -12.45 -31.78 -7.79
N GLY A 103 -12.47 -31.09 -6.65
CA GLY A 103 -13.62 -30.98 -5.78
C GLY A 103 -14.20 -29.57 -5.66
N SER A 104 -15.55 -29.50 -5.70
CA SER A 104 -16.29 -28.27 -5.37
C SER A 104 -16.40 -28.12 -3.86
N VAL A 105 -15.93 -26.97 -3.34
CA VAL A 105 -16.07 -26.63 -1.91
C VAL A 105 -17.53 -26.67 -1.48
N GLN A 106 -18.45 -26.11 -2.29
CA GLN A 106 -19.89 -26.09 -2.00
C GLN A 106 -20.48 -27.50 -1.83
N SER A 107 -19.91 -28.50 -2.51
CA SER A 107 -20.33 -29.89 -2.37
C SER A 107 -19.67 -30.56 -1.17
N LEU A 108 -18.35 -30.43 -1.03
CA LEU A 108 -17.56 -31.11 0.00
C LEU A 108 -17.78 -30.56 1.41
N GLN A 109 -18.08 -29.25 1.58
CA GLN A 109 -18.34 -28.67 2.92
C GLN A 109 -19.59 -29.25 3.61
N ARG A 110 -20.45 -29.98 2.87
CA ARG A 110 -21.65 -30.63 3.45
C ARG A 110 -21.22 -31.83 4.29
N PRO A 111 -21.60 -31.90 5.59
CA PRO A 111 -21.18 -32.98 6.49
C PRO A 111 -21.46 -34.37 5.93
N GLN A 112 -22.67 -34.62 5.45
CA GLN A 112 -23.10 -35.92 4.88
C GLN A 112 -22.25 -36.38 3.69
N ARG A 113 -21.52 -35.44 3.03
CA ARG A 113 -20.65 -35.76 1.93
C ARG A 113 -19.22 -35.97 2.41
N LEU A 114 -18.75 -35.08 3.27
CA LEU A 114 -17.40 -35.10 3.81
C LEU A 114 -17.15 -36.34 4.65
N GLU A 115 -18.13 -36.76 5.47
CA GLU A 115 -18.09 -37.96 6.32
C GLU A 115 -17.95 -39.29 5.58
N LYS A 116 -18.20 -39.30 4.25
CA LYS A 116 -17.94 -40.50 3.43
C LYS A 116 -16.46 -40.73 3.17
N PHE A 117 -15.61 -39.75 3.40
CA PHE A 117 -14.17 -39.85 3.20
C PHE A 117 -13.48 -40.18 4.54
N PRO A 118 -12.62 -41.20 4.59
CA PRO A 118 -11.70 -41.37 5.73
C PRO A 118 -10.83 -40.12 5.92
N HIS A 119 -10.47 -39.77 7.16
CA HIS A 119 -9.65 -38.59 7.46
C HIS A 119 -8.28 -38.56 6.78
N ASN A 120 -7.77 -39.70 6.35
CA ASN A 120 -6.50 -39.86 5.63
C ASN A 120 -6.69 -40.15 4.13
N TYR A 121 -7.90 -39.96 3.59
CA TYR A 121 -8.17 -40.29 2.18
C TYR A 121 -7.37 -39.43 1.19
N PHE A 122 -7.23 -38.16 1.46
CA PHE A 122 -6.36 -37.27 0.74
C PHE A 122 -5.17 -36.89 1.61
N SER A 123 -3.97 -37.11 1.10
CA SER A 123 -2.70 -36.75 1.74
C SER A 123 -2.17 -35.39 1.26
N THR A 124 -2.73 -34.86 0.18
CA THR A 124 -2.39 -33.51 -0.33
C THR A 124 -3.66 -32.79 -0.78
N ILE A 125 -3.80 -31.52 -0.39
CA ILE A 125 -4.89 -30.64 -0.78
C ILE A 125 -4.29 -29.40 -1.46
N ILE A 126 -4.77 -29.06 -2.65
CA ILE A 126 -4.40 -27.86 -3.38
C ILE A 126 -5.61 -26.95 -3.45
N ILE A 127 -5.46 -25.69 -3.07
CA ILE A 127 -6.51 -24.67 -3.07
C ILE A 127 -6.16 -23.63 -4.12
N ASP A 128 -6.90 -23.62 -5.23
CA ASP A 128 -6.82 -22.52 -6.20
C ASP A 128 -7.62 -21.31 -5.70
N GLU A 129 -7.12 -20.11 -5.94
CA GLU A 129 -7.61 -18.85 -5.40
C GLU A 129 -7.70 -18.88 -3.85
N ALA A 130 -6.56 -19.16 -3.22
CA ALA A 130 -6.44 -19.41 -1.78
C ALA A 130 -6.91 -18.24 -0.87
N HIS A 131 -7.15 -17.05 -1.41
CA HIS A 131 -7.77 -15.96 -0.65
C HIS A 131 -9.18 -16.32 -0.14
N HIS A 132 -9.85 -17.32 -0.71
CA HIS A 132 -11.10 -17.88 -0.21
C HIS A 132 -10.93 -18.89 0.94
N ALA A 133 -9.70 -19.36 1.23
CA ALA A 133 -9.43 -20.41 2.21
C ALA A 133 -9.84 -20.06 3.66
N VAL A 134 -9.97 -18.78 3.96
CA VAL A 134 -10.38 -18.27 5.28
C VAL A 134 -11.86 -18.54 5.61
N THR A 135 -12.67 -18.92 4.62
CA THR A 135 -14.10 -19.16 4.83
C THR A 135 -14.37 -20.50 5.51
N ASP A 136 -15.46 -20.58 6.27
CA ASP A 136 -15.82 -21.77 7.07
C ASP A 136 -15.91 -23.06 6.24
N GLY A 137 -16.31 -22.95 4.97
CA GLY A 137 -16.41 -24.11 4.08
C GLY A 137 -15.06 -24.77 3.80
N TYR A 138 -14.03 -23.96 3.55
CA TYR A 138 -12.67 -24.44 3.35
C TYR A 138 -12.09 -24.95 4.66
N ARG A 139 -12.21 -24.20 5.77
CA ARG A 139 -11.71 -24.61 7.09
C ARG A 139 -12.26 -25.98 7.49
N ARG A 140 -13.57 -26.22 7.31
CA ARG A 140 -14.20 -27.51 7.59
C ARG A 140 -13.58 -28.68 6.80
N ILE A 141 -13.25 -28.47 5.51
CA ILE A 141 -12.61 -29.48 4.68
C ILE A 141 -11.17 -29.74 5.16
N LEU A 142 -10.42 -28.68 5.48
CA LEU A 142 -9.04 -28.78 5.96
C LEU A 142 -8.97 -29.47 7.34
N ASP A 143 -9.90 -29.19 8.22
CA ASP A 143 -9.98 -29.80 9.55
C ASP A 143 -10.39 -31.28 9.49
N TRP A 144 -11.12 -31.67 8.41
CA TRP A 144 -11.45 -33.07 8.18
C TRP A 144 -10.23 -33.92 7.77
N PHE A 145 -9.26 -33.29 7.06
CA PHE A 145 -8.02 -33.95 6.64
C PHE A 145 -6.79 -33.34 7.34
N PRO A 146 -6.65 -33.50 8.67
CA PRO A 146 -5.68 -32.72 9.46
C PRO A 146 -4.21 -33.03 9.14
N ALA A 147 -3.92 -34.23 8.62
CA ALA A 147 -2.58 -34.68 8.26
C ALA A 147 -2.22 -34.38 6.79
N ALA A 148 -3.13 -33.79 6.02
CA ALA A 148 -2.86 -33.49 4.62
C ALA A 148 -1.88 -32.32 4.48
N LYS A 149 -0.94 -32.45 3.55
CA LYS A 149 -0.16 -31.30 3.05
C LYS A 149 -1.09 -30.36 2.29
N VAL A 150 -1.01 -29.07 2.54
CA VAL A 150 -1.88 -28.08 1.90
C VAL A 150 -1.05 -27.07 1.14
N LEU A 151 -1.38 -26.89 -0.13
CA LEU A 151 -0.85 -25.83 -0.97
C LEU A 151 -1.97 -24.85 -1.30
N GLY A 152 -1.89 -23.63 -0.79
CA GLY A 152 -2.71 -22.52 -1.26
C GLY A 152 -2.03 -21.79 -2.42
N VAL A 153 -2.78 -21.46 -3.46
CA VAL A 153 -2.26 -20.72 -4.61
C VAL A 153 -3.13 -19.48 -4.83
N THR A 154 -2.52 -18.30 -4.90
CA THR A 154 -3.23 -17.03 -5.12
C THR A 154 -2.44 -16.09 -6.02
N ALA A 155 -3.13 -15.09 -6.61
CA ALA A 155 -2.48 -14.13 -7.50
C ALA A 155 -1.80 -12.99 -6.74
N THR A 156 -2.54 -12.32 -5.89
CA THR A 156 -2.05 -11.15 -5.14
C THR A 156 -2.90 -11.05 -3.87
N PRO A 157 -2.37 -11.45 -2.73
CA PRO A 157 -3.07 -11.26 -1.47
C PRO A 157 -2.95 -9.80 -1.05
N ASP A 158 -4.04 -9.18 -0.58
CA ASP A 158 -3.99 -7.92 0.13
C ASP A 158 -3.29 -8.08 1.47
N ARG A 159 -2.75 -7.00 2.05
CA ARG A 159 -2.15 -7.04 3.40
C ARG A 159 -3.13 -7.55 4.47
N GLY A 160 -4.42 -7.22 4.32
CA GLY A 160 -5.50 -7.75 5.14
C GLY A 160 -5.71 -9.24 4.91
N ASP A 161 -5.68 -9.68 3.65
CA ASP A 161 -5.80 -11.09 3.27
C ASP A 161 -4.62 -11.92 3.76
N LEU A 162 -3.39 -11.40 3.72
CA LEU A 162 -2.21 -12.10 4.25
C LEU A 162 -2.31 -12.37 5.76
N ARG A 163 -2.86 -11.42 6.54
CA ARG A 163 -3.12 -11.64 7.97
C ARG A 163 -4.12 -12.77 8.18
N ASN A 164 -5.22 -12.74 7.43
CA ASN A 164 -6.27 -13.75 7.53
C ASN A 164 -5.79 -15.10 6.99
N LEU A 165 -4.98 -15.11 5.92
CA LEU A 165 -4.36 -16.32 5.37
C LEU A 165 -3.34 -16.95 6.34
N GLY A 166 -2.67 -16.14 7.18
CA GLY A 166 -1.81 -16.62 8.27
C GLY A 166 -2.52 -17.42 9.35
N GLU A 167 -3.87 -17.38 9.42
CA GLU A 167 -4.65 -18.28 10.28
C GLU A 167 -4.83 -19.69 9.68
N VAL A 168 -4.62 -19.83 8.37
CA VAL A 168 -4.82 -21.08 7.63
C VAL A 168 -3.51 -21.71 7.18
N PHE A 169 -2.54 -20.87 6.78
CA PHE A 169 -1.25 -21.31 6.25
C PHE A 169 -0.10 -21.01 7.21
N ASP A 170 0.79 -21.98 7.38
CA ASP A 170 1.95 -21.91 8.27
C ASP A 170 3.10 -21.09 7.70
N SER A 171 3.18 -20.99 6.36
CA SER A 171 4.28 -20.34 5.65
C SER A 171 3.92 -19.83 4.25
N LEU A 172 4.74 -18.94 3.74
CA LEU A 172 4.76 -18.50 2.35
C LEU A 172 5.97 -19.16 1.66
N ALA A 173 5.72 -20.20 0.86
CA ALA A 173 6.80 -20.94 0.19
C ALA A 173 7.52 -20.09 -0.87
N TYR A 174 6.75 -19.38 -1.68
CA TYR A 174 7.32 -18.57 -2.75
C TYR A 174 6.39 -17.43 -3.14
N GLU A 175 6.98 -16.26 -3.37
CA GLU A 175 6.31 -15.09 -3.93
C GLU A 175 7.04 -14.63 -5.19
N TYR A 176 6.29 -14.43 -6.27
CA TYR A 176 6.79 -13.83 -7.50
C TYR A 176 5.97 -12.58 -7.80
N LYS A 177 6.61 -11.41 -7.79
CA LYS A 177 5.92 -10.14 -7.97
C LYS A 177 5.57 -9.89 -9.44
N LEU A 178 4.55 -9.07 -9.68
CA LEU A 178 4.15 -8.67 -11.04
C LEU A 178 5.29 -7.96 -11.77
N THR A 179 5.98 -7.05 -11.09
CA THR A 179 7.16 -6.33 -11.61
C THR A 179 8.29 -7.29 -12.01
N ASP A 180 8.56 -8.31 -11.19
CA ASP A 180 9.57 -9.31 -11.54
C ASP A 180 9.17 -10.10 -12.79
N ALA A 181 7.88 -10.46 -12.91
CA ALA A 181 7.37 -11.20 -14.06
C ALA A 181 7.42 -10.38 -15.37
N ILE A 182 7.23 -9.07 -15.29
CA ILE A 182 7.37 -8.15 -16.43
C ILE A 182 8.85 -8.00 -16.78
N ARG A 183 9.71 -7.71 -15.81
CA ARG A 183 11.15 -7.54 -15.99
C ARG A 183 11.83 -8.79 -16.56
N ASP A 184 11.43 -9.96 -16.09
CA ASP A 184 11.95 -11.25 -16.56
C ASP A 184 11.35 -11.65 -17.94
N GLY A 185 10.44 -10.85 -18.50
CA GLY A 185 9.85 -11.06 -19.83
C GLY A 185 8.82 -12.20 -19.88
N PHE A 186 8.18 -12.56 -18.76
CA PHE A 186 7.11 -13.55 -18.71
C PHE A 186 5.71 -12.96 -18.79
N LEU A 187 5.59 -11.65 -18.54
CA LEU A 187 4.40 -10.84 -18.76
C LEU A 187 4.78 -9.60 -19.59
N CYS A 188 3.79 -9.03 -20.30
CA CYS A 188 4.03 -7.80 -21.06
C CYS A 188 3.99 -6.56 -20.14
N ARG A 189 4.62 -5.48 -20.61
CA ARG A 189 4.55 -4.17 -19.96
C ARG A 189 3.12 -3.69 -19.85
N ILE A 190 2.84 -2.92 -18.81
CA ILE A 190 1.54 -2.28 -18.58
C ILE A 190 1.71 -0.78 -18.79
N MET A 191 1.05 -0.25 -19.81
CA MET A 191 0.95 1.17 -20.08
C MET A 191 -0.36 1.67 -19.49
N ALA A 192 -0.32 2.46 -18.44
CA ALA A 192 -1.52 2.99 -17.78
C ALA A 192 -1.86 4.38 -18.31
N GLN A 193 -3.15 4.61 -18.57
CA GLN A 193 -3.73 5.91 -18.86
C GLN A 193 -4.89 6.16 -17.93
N THR A 194 -4.78 7.16 -17.09
CA THR A 194 -5.90 7.65 -16.29
C THR A 194 -6.68 8.68 -17.10
N ILE A 195 -7.92 8.38 -17.39
CA ILE A 195 -8.83 9.27 -18.12
C ILE A 195 -9.36 10.34 -17.15
N PRO A 196 -9.25 11.66 -17.46
CA PRO A 196 -9.66 12.73 -16.56
C PRO A 196 -11.18 12.93 -16.48
N LEU A 197 -11.95 11.92 -16.83
CA LEU A 197 -13.41 11.90 -16.68
C LEU A 197 -13.76 11.57 -15.24
N ARG A 198 -14.34 12.54 -14.53
CA ARG A 198 -14.72 12.41 -13.13
C ARG A 198 -16.05 11.67 -13.00
N LEU A 199 -15.97 10.41 -12.61
CA LEU A 199 -17.14 9.56 -12.40
C LEU A 199 -17.57 9.63 -10.92
N ASP A 200 -18.71 10.26 -10.66
CA ASP A 200 -19.22 10.42 -9.28
C ASP A 200 -19.91 9.15 -8.81
N ILE A 201 -19.32 8.52 -7.80
CA ILE A 201 -19.86 7.35 -7.09
C ILE A 201 -20.03 7.61 -5.59
N SER A 202 -20.04 8.86 -5.15
CA SER A 202 -20.14 9.24 -3.74
C SER A 202 -21.42 8.73 -3.05
N THR A 203 -22.49 8.53 -3.82
CA THR A 203 -23.80 8.05 -3.34
C THR A 203 -23.90 6.51 -3.30
N VAL A 204 -22.95 5.79 -3.90
CA VAL A 204 -22.98 4.32 -3.97
C VAL A 204 -22.64 3.71 -2.60
N GLY A 205 -23.50 2.83 -2.11
CA GLY A 205 -23.33 2.10 -0.86
C GLY A 205 -22.33 0.96 -0.94
N MET A 206 -22.11 0.31 0.22
CA MET A 206 -21.20 -0.85 0.34
C MET A 206 -22.01 -2.14 0.57
N SER A 207 -21.51 -3.24 0.01
CA SER A 207 -22.07 -4.58 0.20
C SER A 207 -20.94 -5.63 0.14
N GLY A 208 -20.84 -6.49 1.16
CA GLY A 208 -19.86 -7.59 1.17
C GLY A 208 -18.39 -7.16 1.12
N GLY A 209 -18.06 -5.97 1.63
CA GLY A 209 -16.68 -5.45 1.65
C GLY A 209 -16.26 -4.68 0.40
N ASP A 210 -17.13 -4.59 -0.63
CA ASP A 210 -16.91 -3.83 -1.86
C ASP A 210 -18.15 -2.94 -2.16
N TYR A 211 -18.13 -2.20 -3.27
CA TYR A 211 -19.27 -1.36 -3.68
C TYR A 211 -20.53 -2.16 -4.02
N ALA A 212 -21.71 -1.62 -3.69
CA ALA A 212 -22.99 -2.19 -4.05
C ALA A 212 -23.17 -2.18 -5.58
N VAL A 213 -23.05 -3.36 -6.19
CA VAL A 213 -22.97 -3.54 -7.64
C VAL A 213 -24.17 -2.93 -8.39
N GLY A 214 -25.37 -3.02 -7.77
CA GLY A 214 -26.61 -2.48 -8.35
C GLY A 214 -26.61 -0.95 -8.47
N GLU A 215 -26.19 -0.28 -7.43
CA GLU A 215 -26.11 1.18 -7.38
C GLU A 215 -24.99 1.71 -8.26
N LEU A 216 -23.85 1.01 -8.28
CA LEU A 216 -22.71 1.34 -9.12
C LEU A 216 -23.06 1.32 -10.61
N GLY A 217 -23.83 0.32 -11.07
CA GLY A 217 -24.27 0.26 -12.46
C GLY A 217 -25.17 1.44 -12.83
N SER A 218 -26.06 1.87 -11.92
CA SER A 218 -26.92 3.02 -12.14
C SER A 218 -26.12 4.34 -12.17
N ALA A 219 -25.10 4.48 -11.32
CA ALA A 219 -24.23 5.65 -11.29
C ALA A 219 -23.38 5.79 -12.58
N LEU A 220 -23.04 4.68 -13.24
CA LEU A 220 -22.28 4.67 -14.49
C LEU A 220 -23.10 5.02 -15.73
N ASP A 221 -24.39 4.71 -15.76
CA ASP A 221 -25.26 4.85 -16.93
C ASP A 221 -25.16 6.22 -17.63
N PRO A 222 -25.11 7.38 -16.94
CA PRO A 222 -25.01 8.70 -17.57
C PRO A 222 -23.68 8.95 -18.31
N TYR A 223 -22.63 8.24 -17.97
CA TYR A 223 -21.28 8.46 -18.48
C TYR A 223 -20.89 7.54 -19.63
N LEU A 224 -21.69 6.53 -19.96
CA LEU A 224 -21.33 5.49 -20.92
C LEU A 224 -20.96 6.04 -22.31
N ASP A 225 -21.62 7.10 -22.77
CA ASP A 225 -21.33 7.70 -24.07
C ASP A 225 -19.98 8.46 -24.07
N GLN A 226 -19.68 9.19 -22.98
CA GLN A 226 -18.40 9.87 -22.80
C GLN A 226 -17.24 8.86 -22.68
N ILE A 227 -17.44 7.77 -21.93
CA ILE A 227 -16.46 6.69 -21.79
C ILE A 227 -16.17 6.05 -23.15
N ALA A 228 -17.19 5.80 -23.97
CA ALA A 228 -17.04 5.24 -25.31
C ALA A 228 -16.27 6.18 -26.25
N ALA A 229 -16.48 7.50 -26.14
CA ALA A 229 -15.73 8.51 -26.89
C ALA A 229 -14.24 8.51 -26.50
N GLU A 230 -13.91 8.46 -25.19
CA GLU A 230 -12.54 8.34 -24.72
C GLU A 230 -11.89 7.04 -25.18
N MET A 231 -12.59 5.91 -25.09
CA MET A 231 -12.11 4.63 -25.63
C MET A 231 -11.81 4.71 -27.12
N ALA A 232 -12.64 5.42 -27.90
CA ALA A 232 -12.40 5.60 -29.34
C ALA A 232 -11.10 6.38 -29.62
N HIS A 233 -10.71 7.27 -28.72
CA HIS A 233 -9.45 7.99 -28.81
C HIS A 233 -8.23 7.09 -28.48
N TYR A 234 -8.29 6.32 -27.39
CA TYR A 234 -7.13 5.59 -26.87
C TYR A 234 -6.97 4.16 -27.38
N CYS A 235 -8.06 3.43 -27.64
CA CYS A 235 -7.99 1.98 -27.88
C CYS A 235 -8.79 1.46 -29.08
N LYS A 236 -9.19 2.31 -30.04
CA LYS A 236 -10.02 1.91 -31.17
C LYS A 236 -9.45 0.73 -31.99
N GLY A 237 -8.13 0.63 -32.10
CA GLY A 237 -7.45 -0.45 -32.85
C GLY A 237 -6.99 -1.62 -31.97
N ARG A 238 -7.32 -1.63 -30.68
CA ARG A 238 -6.86 -2.65 -29.74
C ARG A 238 -7.92 -3.71 -29.48
N LYS A 239 -7.48 -4.90 -29.12
CA LYS A 239 -8.33 -6.00 -28.66
C LYS A 239 -8.62 -5.82 -27.18
N THR A 240 -9.82 -5.31 -26.90
CA THR A 240 -10.16 -4.73 -25.60
C THR A 240 -11.13 -5.59 -24.81
N VAL A 241 -10.89 -5.74 -23.51
CA VAL A 241 -11.84 -6.28 -22.54
C VAL A 241 -12.28 -5.19 -21.58
N VAL A 242 -13.60 -5.05 -21.39
CA VAL A 242 -14.20 -4.08 -20.49
C VAL A 242 -14.88 -4.79 -19.34
N PHE A 243 -14.51 -4.46 -18.12
CA PHE A 243 -15.12 -4.99 -16.90
C PHE A 243 -16.15 -4.00 -16.35
N LEU A 244 -17.40 -4.43 -16.26
CA LEU A 244 -18.53 -3.62 -15.81
C LEU A 244 -19.23 -4.24 -14.59
N PRO A 245 -19.95 -3.43 -13.77
CA PRO A 245 -20.55 -3.93 -12.55
C PRO A 245 -21.78 -4.84 -12.81
N LEU A 246 -22.63 -4.53 -13.79
CA LEU A 246 -23.90 -5.21 -14.05
C LEU A 246 -24.03 -5.70 -15.48
N ILE A 247 -24.81 -6.77 -15.68
CA ILE A 247 -25.18 -7.29 -17.00
C ILE A 247 -25.89 -6.21 -17.84
N LYS A 248 -26.87 -5.50 -17.26
CA LYS A 248 -27.61 -4.43 -17.96
C LYS A 248 -26.69 -3.29 -18.41
N THR A 249 -25.78 -2.86 -17.55
CA THR A 249 -24.78 -1.83 -17.88
C THR A 249 -23.83 -2.33 -18.97
N SER A 250 -23.42 -3.59 -18.91
CA SER A 250 -22.57 -4.24 -19.92
C SER A 250 -23.26 -4.28 -21.30
N GLN A 251 -24.53 -4.66 -21.35
CA GLN A 251 -25.33 -4.67 -22.58
C GLN A 251 -25.52 -3.27 -23.17
N LYS A 252 -25.89 -2.29 -22.35
CA LYS A 252 -26.01 -0.89 -22.77
C LYS A 252 -24.69 -0.36 -23.33
N PHE A 253 -23.58 -0.68 -22.64
CA PHE A 253 -22.26 -0.21 -23.04
C PHE A 253 -21.80 -0.83 -24.36
N ARG A 254 -22.03 -2.12 -24.60
CA ARG A 254 -21.82 -2.77 -25.88
C ARG A 254 -22.54 -1.99 -27.00
N ASP A 255 -23.81 -1.65 -26.80
CA ASP A 255 -24.61 -0.94 -27.83
C ASP A 255 -24.08 0.49 -28.04
N THR A 256 -23.61 1.15 -26.97
CA THR A 256 -22.98 2.45 -27.07
C THR A 256 -21.66 2.38 -27.85
N LEU A 257 -20.79 1.42 -27.53
CA LEU A 257 -19.53 1.21 -28.25
C LEU A 257 -19.74 0.95 -29.75
N ASN A 258 -20.75 0.16 -30.10
CA ASN A 258 -21.09 -0.10 -31.51
C ASN A 258 -21.53 1.17 -32.24
N ARG A 259 -22.24 2.10 -31.56
CA ARG A 259 -22.55 3.43 -32.11
C ARG A 259 -21.30 4.32 -32.31
N HIS A 260 -20.27 4.12 -31.51
CA HIS A 260 -18.97 4.79 -31.64
C HIS A 260 -18.00 4.10 -32.60
N GLY A 261 -18.48 3.09 -33.36
CA GLY A 261 -17.73 2.43 -34.42
C GLY A 261 -16.76 1.34 -33.96
N PHE A 262 -17.00 0.76 -32.78
CA PHE A 262 -16.40 -0.50 -32.37
C PHE A 262 -17.20 -1.70 -32.90
N HIS A 263 -16.58 -2.88 -32.88
CA HIS A 263 -17.25 -4.16 -33.05
C HIS A 263 -17.29 -4.85 -31.68
N ALA A 264 -18.24 -4.41 -30.85
CA ALA A 264 -18.35 -4.86 -29.47
C ALA A 264 -19.37 -5.99 -29.30
N ALA A 265 -18.97 -7.02 -28.54
CA ALA A 265 -19.86 -8.07 -28.05
C ALA A 265 -19.99 -8.00 -26.53
N GLU A 266 -20.99 -8.72 -25.99
CA GLU A 266 -21.20 -8.81 -24.54
C GLU A 266 -21.33 -10.27 -24.14
N VAL A 267 -20.77 -10.64 -23.00
CA VAL A 267 -20.87 -11.97 -22.43
C VAL A 267 -21.09 -11.92 -20.93
N ASN A 268 -22.04 -12.74 -20.47
CA ASN A 268 -22.39 -12.84 -19.07
C ASN A 268 -22.72 -14.28 -18.65
N GLY A 269 -23.02 -14.52 -17.37
CA GLY A 269 -23.33 -15.84 -16.84
C GLY A 269 -24.63 -16.46 -17.36
N GLN A 270 -25.51 -15.68 -18.02
CA GLN A 270 -26.78 -16.12 -18.61
C GLN A 270 -26.70 -16.29 -20.13
N SER A 271 -25.56 -15.93 -20.75
CA SER A 271 -25.37 -16.04 -22.20
C SER A 271 -25.36 -17.52 -22.63
N THR A 272 -26.29 -17.90 -23.53
CA THR A 272 -26.39 -19.26 -24.10
C THR A 272 -25.39 -19.49 -25.24
N ASP A 273 -24.98 -18.43 -25.92
CA ASP A 273 -24.04 -18.36 -27.04
C ASP A 273 -22.58 -18.00 -26.60
N ARG A 274 -22.31 -18.08 -25.32
CA ARG A 274 -21.04 -17.68 -24.71
C ARG A 274 -19.81 -18.25 -25.45
N ALA A 275 -19.80 -19.54 -25.71
CA ALA A 275 -18.66 -20.19 -26.35
C ALA A 275 -18.40 -19.63 -27.76
N GLN A 276 -19.45 -19.34 -28.51
CA GLN A 276 -19.35 -18.75 -29.85
C GLN A 276 -18.83 -17.31 -29.77
N VAL A 277 -19.40 -16.48 -28.90
CA VAL A 277 -18.97 -15.08 -28.72
C VAL A 277 -17.49 -14.99 -28.34
N LEU A 278 -17.02 -15.86 -27.42
CA LEU A 278 -15.60 -15.92 -27.04
C LEU A 278 -14.70 -16.37 -28.19
N ALA A 279 -15.14 -17.36 -28.98
CA ALA A 279 -14.42 -17.81 -30.18
C ALA A 279 -14.34 -16.72 -31.25
N ASP A 280 -15.42 -16.01 -31.50
CA ASP A 280 -15.49 -14.90 -32.45
C ASP A 280 -14.63 -13.71 -32.01
N PHE A 281 -14.58 -13.44 -30.70
CA PHE A 281 -13.67 -12.46 -30.14
C PHE A 281 -12.20 -12.88 -30.30
N ASP A 282 -11.87 -14.14 -30.04
CA ASP A 282 -10.51 -14.65 -30.23
C ASP A 282 -10.11 -14.62 -31.72
N ALA A 283 -11.00 -14.92 -32.61
CA ALA A 283 -10.82 -14.82 -34.08
C ALA A 283 -10.74 -13.38 -34.61
N GLY A 284 -11.08 -12.35 -33.77
CA GLY A 284 -11.02 -10.93 -34.16
C GLY A 284 -12.28 -10.42 -34.89
N THR A 285 -13.38 -11.16 -34.89
CA THR A 285 -14.70 -10.68 -35.37
C THR A 285 -15.17 -9.51 -34.51
N TYR A 286 -14.95 -9.61 -33.22
CA TYR A 286 -15.16 -8.51 -32.27
C TYR A 286 -13.82 -7.98 -31.80
N ASN A 287 -13.68 -6.65 -31.67
CA ASN A 287 -12.49 -6.01 -31.09
C ASN A 287 -12.71 -5.58 -29.65
N VAL A 288 -13.94 -5.54 -29.15
CA VAL A 288 -14.25 -5.23 -27.76
C VAL A 288 -15.17 -6.29 -27.16
N LEU A 289 -14.84 -6.77 -25.97
CA LEU A 289 -15.66 -7.71 -25.20
C LEU A 289 -16.06 -7.08 -23.87
N CYS A 290 -17.34 -6.75 -23.72
CA CYS A 290 -17.93 -6.28 -22.49
C CYS A 290 -18.33 -7.47 -21.61
N ASN A 291 -18.07 -7.39 -20.33
CA ASN A 291 -18.50 -8.43 -19.40
C ASN A 291 -18.79 -7.88 -18.00
N SER A 292 -19.68 -8.58 -17.28
CA SER A 292 -19.95 -8.34 -15.88
C SER A 292 -19.46 -9.53 -15.05
N MET A 293 -18.26 -9.42 -14.44
CA MET A 293 -17.64 -10.41 -13.52
C MET A 293 -17.33 -11.81 -14.07
N LEU A 294 -17.72 -12.11 -15.31
CA LEU A 294 -17.58 -13.46 -15.82
C LEU A 294 -16.13 -13.81 -16.16
N LEU A 295 -15.43 -12.86 -16.77
CA LEU A 295 -14.08 -13.08 -17.31
C LEU A 295 -12.96 -12.80 -16.31
N THR A 296 -13.28 -12.52 -15.05
CA THR A 296 -12.28 -12.31 -14.00
C THR A 296 -11.51 -13.58 -13.65
N GLU A 297 -12.14 -14.74 -13.81
CA GLU A 297 -11.54 -16.05 -13.52
C GLU A 297 -11.72 -17.00 -14.71
N GLY A 298 -10.76 -17.89 -14.91
CA GLY A 298 -10.86 -19.03 -15.81
C GLY A 298 -10.77 -18.77 -17.32
N TRP A 299 -11.06 -17.57 -17.82
CA TRP A 299 -10.95 -17.25 -19.24
C TRP A 299 -9.52 -16.90 -19.65
N ASP A 300 -9.14 -17.31 -20.88
CA ASP A 300 -7.80 -17.12 -21.41
C ASP A 300 -7.86 -16.64 -22.87
N CYS A 301 -7.37 -15.41 -23.12
CA CYS A 301 -7.18 -14.83 -24.43
C CYS A 301 -5.92 -13.97 -24.44
N PRO A 302 -4.74 -14.54 -24.74
CA PRO A 302 -3.45 -13.83 -24.68
C PRO A 302 -3.35 -12.63 -25.61
N SER A 303 -4.14 -12.60 -26.70
CA SER A 303 -4.16 -11.52 -27.68
C SER A 303 -4.82 -10.23 -27.17
N VAL A 304 -5.46 -10.22 -26.01
CA VAL A 304 -5.98 -9.00 -25.37
C VAL A 304 -4.84 -8.05 -25.04
N ASP A 305 -4.88 -6.85 -25.59
CA ASP A 305 -3.87 -5.81 -25.44
C ASP A 305 -4.40 -4.49 -24.85
N CYS A 306 -5.70 -4.46 -24.48
CA CYS A 306 -6.31 -3.37 -23.73
C CYS A 306 -7.29 -3.91 -22.67
N VAL A 307 -7.20 -3.37 -21.46
CA VAL A 307 -8.14 -3.62 -20.37
C VAL A 307 -8.72 -2.29 -19.91
N VAL A 308 -10.05 -2.24 -19.81
CA VAL A 308 -10.80 -1.09 -19.33
C VAL A 308 -11.55 -1.48 -18.07
N VAL A 309 -11.26 -0.81 -16.96
CA VAL A 309 -11.86 -1.10 -15.66
C VAL A 309 -12.95 -0.08 -15.35
N LEU A 310 -14.20 -0.43 -15.66
CA LEU A 310 -15.40 0.34 -15.31
C LEU A 310 -16.12 -0.23 -14.08
N ARG A 311 -15.42 -1.06 -13.34
CA ARG A 311 -15.84 -1.57 -12.06
C ARG A 311 -14.83 -1.17 -11.00
N PRO A 312 -14.98 0.02 -10.39
CA PRO A 312 -14.16 0.39 -9.25
C PRO A 312 -14.34 -0.64 -8.13
N THR A 313 -13.24 -1.00 -7.50
CA THR A 313 -13.21 -1.98 -6.42
C THR A 313 -12.16 -1.59 -5.38
N LYS A 314 -12.39 -2.00 -4.14
CA LYS A 314 -11.42 -1.90 -3.05
C LYS A 314 -10.58 -3.18 -2.92
N VAL A 315 -10.96 -4.23 -3.61
CA VAL A 315 -10.36 -5.55 -3.52
C VAL A 315 -9.21 -5.67 -4.53
N ARG A 316 -7.98 -5.58 -4.03
CA ARG A 316 -6.75 -5.62 -4.86
C ARG A 316 -6.63 -6.91 -5.67
N SER A 317 -7.01 -8.04 -5.09
CA SER A 317 -6.99 -9.33 -5.78
C SER A 317 -7.90 -9.33 -7.00
N LEU A 318 -9.12 -8.76 -6.90
CA LEU A 318 -10.05 -8.61 -8.01
C LEU A 318 -9.51 -7.66 -9.08
N TYR A 319 -8.96 -6.51 -8.68
CA TYR A 319 -8.33 -5.57 -9.61
C TYR A 319 -7.17 -6.23 -10.38
N SER A 320 -6.28 -6.91 -9.67
CA SER A 320 -5.15 -7.64 -10.26
C SER A 320 -5.59 -8.77 -11.20
N GLN A 321 -6.70 -9.45 -10.89
CA GLN A 321 -7.28 -10.46 -11.78
C GLN A 321 -7.81 -9.85 -13.07
N MET A 322 -8.53 -8.72 -12.99
CA MET A 322 -9.04 -8.01 -14.18
C MET A 322 -7.89 -7.56 -15.08
N VAL A 323 -6.91 -6.85 -14.54
CA VAL A 323 -5.75 -6.36 -15.31
C VAL A 323 -4.90 -7.52 -15.84
N GLY A 324 -4.73 -8.57 -15.05
CA GLY A 324 -3.96 -9.76 -15.39
C GLY A 324 -4.50 -10.54 -16.60
N ARG A 325 -5.73 -10.28 -17.06
CA ARG A 325 -6.24 -10.86 -18.32
C ARG A 325 -5.48 -10.35 -19.54
N GLY A 326 -5.00 -9.11 -19.47
CA GLY A 326 -4.25 -8.48 -20.55
C GLY A 326 -2.73 -8.56 -20.41
N THR A 327 -2.17 -9.12 -19.34
CA THR A 327 -0.69 -9.10 -19.15
C THR A 327 0.04 -10.23 -19.90
N ARG A 328 -0.63 -11.20 -20.48
CA ARG A 328 0.00 -12.32 -21.16
C ARG A 328 0.72 -11.90 -22.43
N LEU A 329 1.81 -12.58 -22.71
CA LEU A 329 2.53 -12.42 -23.97
C LEU A 329 1.77 -13.03 -25.12
N HIS A 330 1.79 -12.36 -26.26
CA HIS A 330 1.24 -12.85 -27.54
C HIS A 330 2.05 -12.29 -28.69
N GLU A 331 2.14 -13.03 -29.79
CA GLU A 331 2.82 -12.57 -31.01
C GLU A 331 2.15 -11.28 -31.53
N GLY A 332 2.95 -10.28 -31.84
CA GLY A 332 2.47 -8.97 -32.30
C GLY A 332 2.01 -8.00 -31.21
N LYS A 333 1.86 -8.47 -29.96
CA LYS A 333 1.48 -7.62 -28.82
C LYS A 333 2.72 -6.97 -28.20
N LYS A 334 2.73 -5.63 -28.13
CA LYS A 334 3.84 -4.85 -27.56
C LYS A 334 3.70 -4.63 -26.06
N ASP A 335 2.51 -4.28 -25.62
CA ASP A 335 2.17 -3.91 -24.26
C ASP A 335 0.69 -4.20 -23.96
N LEU A 336 0.31 -4.02 -22.71
CA LEU A 336 -1.07 -3.94 -22.28
C LEU A 336 -1.41 -2.46 -22.03
N LEU A 337 -2.40 -1.91 -22.70
CA LEU A 337 -2.98 -0.62 -22.33
C LEU A 337 -4.02 -0.83 -21.24
N LEU A 338 -3.81 -0.21 -20.08
CA LEU A 338 -4.77 -0.17 -18.97
C LEU A 338 -5.42 1.21 -18.94
N LEU A 339 -6.72 1.27 -19.25
CA LEU A 339 -7.51 2.48 -19.09
C LEU A 339 -8.21 2.48 -17.75
N ASP A 340 -7.87 3.46 -16.93
CA ASP A 340 -8.49 3.74 -15.64
C ASP A 340 -9.22 5.09 -15.67
N PHE A 341 -10.13 5.34 -14.73
CA PHE A 341 -10.93 6.55 -14.69
C PHE A 341 -10.81 7.23 -13.32
N LEU A 342 -10.98 8.56 -13.28
CA LEU A 342 -11.03 9.30 -12.03
C LEU A 342 -12.40 9.12 -11.36
N TRP A 343 -12.44 8.25 -10.35
CA TRP A 343 -13.61 8.00 -9.54
C TRP A 343 -13.69 9.03 -8.42
N LEU A 344 -14.79 9.80 -8.36
CA LEU A 344 -15.06 10.70 -7.26
C LEU A 344 -15.75 9.93 -6.13
N THR A 345 -15.03 9.72 -5.04
CA THR A 345 -15.55 9.13 -3.82
C THR A 345 -14.81 9.67 -2.61
N ASP A 346 -15.54 10.20 -1.63
CA ASP A 346 -14.97 10.72 -0.38
C ASP A 346 -14.81 9.63 0.69
N ARG A 347 -15.28 8.43 0.42
CA ARG A 347 -15.49 7.40 1.46
C ARG A 347 -14.48 6.27 1.47
N HIS A 348 -13.79 6.00 0.36
CA HIS A 348 -13.05 4.75 0.24
C HIS A 348 -11.84 4.86 -0.71
N GLU A 349 -10.74 4.24 -0.29
CA GLU A 349 -9.59 4.00 -1.16
C GLU A 349 -9.96 2.95 -2.21
N LEU A 350 -9.85 3.32 -3.48
CA LEU A 350 -10.05 2.43 -4.62
C LEU A 350 -8.73 1.90 -5.13
N CYS A 351 -8.75 0.67 -5.64
CA CYS A 351 -7.61 0.13 -6.36
C CYS A 351 -7.39 0.89 -7.66
N ARG A 352 -6.16 1.27 -7.93
CA ARG A 352 -5.69 2.03 -9.09
C ARG A 352 -4.48 1.34 -9.73
N PRO A 353 -4.00 1.79 -10.89
CA PRO A 353 -2.80 1.24 -11.52
C PRO A 353 -1.58 1.19 -10.58
N ALA A 354 -1.43 2.18 -9.69
CA ALA A 354 -0.36 2.22 -8.69
C ALA A 354 -0.39 1.01 -7.74
N ASP A 355 -1.57 0.52 -7.37
CA ASP A 355 -1.72 -0.61 -6.44
C ASP A 355 -1.24 -1.95 -7.02
N LEU A 356 -1.01 -2.03 -8.34
CA LEU A 356 -0.43 -3.22 -8.97
C LEU A 356 1.05 -3.40 -8.62
N VAL A 357 1.78 -2.29 -8.42
CA VAL A 357 3.25 -2.26 -8.35
C VAL A 357 3.80 -1.60 -7.09
N CYS A 358 3.05 -0.71 -6.42
CA CYS A 358 3.48 -0.01 -5.22
C CYS A 358 2.98 -0.70 -3.94
N GLU A 359 3.88 -0.79 -2.94
CA GLU A 359 3.55 -1.28 -1.59
C GLU A 359 3.43 -0.11 -0.58
N ASP A 360 4.18 0.99 -0.80
CA ASP A 360 4.13 2.19 0.03
C ASP A 360 2.98 3.10 -0.43
N HIS A 361 2.11 3.47 0.49
CA HIS A 361 0.92 4.30 0.21
C HIS A 361 1.28 5.70 -0.32
N ALA A 362 2.37 6.30 0.18
CA ALA A 362 2.80 7.63 -0.28
C ALA A 362 3.29 7.56 -1.73
N VAL A 363 4.01 6.49 -2.09
CA VAL A 363 4.46 6.24 -3.47
C VAL A 363 3.27 5.96 -4.38
N ALA A 364 2.31 5.15 -3.94
CA ALA A 364 1.10 4.85 -4.71
C ALA A 364 0.26 6.11 -4.96
N GLN A 365 0.13 6.99 -3.97
CA GLN A 365 -0.59 8.26 -4.13
C GLN A 365 0.16 9.18 -5.11
N GLN A 366 1.47 9.37 -4.95
CA GLN A 366 2.29 10.19 -5.85
C GLN A 366 2.23 9.67 -7.30
N MET A 367 2.31 8.36 -7.50
CA MET A 367 2.15 7.74 -8.82
C MET A 367 0.76 7.96 -9.41
N THR A 368 -0.29 7.88 -8.59
CA THR A 368 -1.68 8.11 -9.03
C THR A 368 -1.85 9.55 -9.50
N ASP A 369 -1.32 10.52 -8.75
CA ASP A 369 -1.38 11.94 -9.09
C ASP A 369 -0.59 12.22 -10.39
N HIS A 370 0.57 11.58 -10.56
CA HIS A 370 1.38 11.67 -11.77
C HIS A 370 0.63 11.12 -13.00
N LEU A 371 0.09 9.90 -12.92
CA LEU A 371 -0.69 9.29 -14.00
C LEU A 371 -1.98 10.07 -14.34
N ALA A 372 -2.60 10.73 -13.34
CA ALA A 372 -3.77 11.57 -13.56
C ALA A 372 -3.44 12.87 -14.33
N ALA A 373 -2.21 13.35 -14.22
CA ALA A 373 -1.72 14.53 -14.94
C ALA A 373 -1.12 14.19 -16.31
N ALA A 374 -0.84 12.92 -16.60
CA ALA A 374 -0.20 12.47 -17.82
C ALA A 374 -1.11 12.63 -19.05
N ALA A 375 -0.57 13.20 -20.13
CA ALA A 375 -1.30 13.39 -21.39
C ALA A 375 -1.34 12.14 -22.28
N CYS A 376 -0.48 11.16 -22.02
CA CYS A 376 -0.36 9.92 -22.81
C CYS A 376 -0.11 8.74 -21.88
N PRO A 377 -0.35 7.49 -22.35
CA PRO A 377 -0.11 6.30 -21.54
C PRO A 377 1.34 6.19 -21.08
N GLU A 378 1.56 5.89 -19.81
CA GLU A 378 2.88 5.73 -19.20
C GLU A 378 3.11 4.31 -18.68
N ASP A 379 4.36 3.87 -18.68
CA ASP A 379 4.77 2.58 -18.14
C ASP A 379 4.63 2.60 -16.61
N VAL A 380 3.89 1.64 -16.05
CA VAL A 380 3.60 1.61 -14.61
C VAL A 380 4.84 1.38 -13.76
N GLU A 381 5.85 0.64 -14.24
CA GLU A 381 7.10 0.43 -13.48
C GLU A 381 7.94 1.71 -13.46
N GLU A 382 8.02 2.42 -14.58
CA GLU A 382 8.73 3.68 -14.69
C GLU A 382 8.05 4.77 -13.84
N ALA A 383 6.72 4.88 -13.93
CA ALA A 383 5.93 5.82 -13.12
C ALA A 383 6.07 5.52 -11.60
N ALA A 384 6.10 4.25 -11.21
CA ALA A 384 6.32 3.86 -9.81
C ALA A 384 7.74 4.23 -9.33
N ARG A 385 8.76 4.02 -10.17
CA ARG A 385 10.15 4.39 -9.86
C ARG A 385 10.28 5.89 -9.66
N GLN A 386 9.71 6.69 -10.56
CA GLN A 386 9.75 8.14 -10.50
C GLN A 386 8.99 8.66 -9.26
N ALA A 387 7.82 8.12 -8.96
CA ALA A 387 7.06 8.46 -7.76
C ALA A 387 7.84 8.13 -6.46
N ALA A 388 8.58 7.03 -6.43
CA ALA A 388 9.43 6.67 -5.29
C ALA A 388 10.58 7.67 -5.09
N GLU A 389 11.23 8.10 -6.18
CA GLU A 389 12.29 9.12 -6.15
C GLU A 389 11.72 10.47 -5.66
N ASP A 390 10.55 10.88 -6.14
CA ASP A 390 9.88 12.12 -5.75
C ASP A 390 9.50 12.13 -4.26
N VAL A 391 8.98 11.02 -3.73
CA VAL A 391 8.64 10.89 -2.30
C VAL A 391 9.88 10.99 -1.42
N VAL A 392 11.00 10.39 -1.83
CA VAL A 392 12.27 10.52 -1.12
C VAL A 392 12.75 11.97 -1.12
N ALA A 393 12.75 12.64 -2.27
CA ALA A 393 13.14 14.04 -2.40
C ALA A 393 12.26 14.97 -1.53
N GLN A 394 10.95 14.77 -1.53
CA GLN A 394 10.02 15.53 -0.68
C GLN A 394 10.30 15.32 0.82
N ARG A 395 10.57 14.09 1.24
CA ARG A 395 10.93 13.77 2.63
C ARG A 395 12.24 14.43 3.05
N GLU A 396 13.25 14.42 2.17
CA GLU A 396 14.55 15.09 2.42
C GLU A 396 14.40 16.61 2.52
N GLU A 397 13.62 17.22 1.62
CA GLU A 397 13.33 18.66 1.67
C GLU A 397 12.59 19.05 2.96
N ALA A 398 11.56 18.29 3.34
CA ALA A 398 10.82 18.51 4.57
C ALA A 398 11.72 18.39 5.79
N LEU A 399 12.60 17.40 5.84
CA LEU A 399 13.58 17.22 6.91
C LEU A 399 14.59 18.37 6.94
N ALA A 400 15.13 18.79 5.80
CA ALA A 400 16.06 19.93 5.69
C ALA A 400 15.42 21.21 6.22
N LYS A 401 14.16 21.47 5.85
CA LYS A 401 13.39 22.62 6.34
C LYS A 401 13.17 22.58 7.85
N GLN A 402 12.82 21.42 8.40
CA GLN A 402 12.68 21.26 9.86
C GLN A 402 14.01 21.48 10.59
N LEU A 403 15.11 20.94 10.06
CA LEU A 403 16.45 21.17 10.63
C LEU A 403 16.86 22.63 10.57
N GLU A 404 16.56 23.34 9.48
CA GLU A 404 16.83 24.77 9.37
C GLU A 404 15.99 25.58 10.38
N GLU A 405 14.71 25.27 10.52
CA GLU A 405 13.86 25.90 11.53
C GLU A 405 14.37 25.65 12.97
N GLN A 406 14.80 24.43 13.27
CA GLN A 406 15.41 24.11 14.56
C GLN A 406 16.72 24.88 14.78
N ARG A 407 17.59 24.95 13.77
CA ARG A 407 18.83 25.76 13.82
C ARG A 407 18.53 27.24 14.05
N ARG A 408 17.53 27.81 13.38
CA ARG A 408 17.09 29.20 13.59
C ARG A 408 16.54 29.43 14.99
N LYS A 409 15.79 28.47 15.56
CA LYS A 409 15.31 28.55 16.95
C LYS A 409 16.49 28.51 17.91
N ARG A 410 17.42 27.57 17.77
CA ARG A 410 18.63 27.43 18.62
C ARG A 410 19.54 28.66 18.56
N ALA A 411 19.72 29.25 17.37
CA ALA A 411 20.52 30.47 17.21
C ALA A 411 19.95 31.68 17.99
N ARG A 412 18.70 31.64 18.46
CA ARG A 412 18.07 32.67 19.29
C ARG A 412 18.20 32.42 20.78
N LEU A 413 18.69 31.24 21.19
CA LEU A 413 18.87 30.88 22.59
C LEU A 413 20.21 31.41 23.10
N VAL A 414 20.29 31.63 24.41
CA VAL A 414 21.49 32.10 25.11
C VAL A 414 22.25 30.90 25.64
N ASP A 415 23.56 30.93 25.49
CA ASP A 415 24.43 29.93 26.06
C ASP A 415 24.34 29.95 27.61
N PRO A 416 24.12 28.81 28.28
CA PRO A 416 24.00 28.78 29.75
C PRO A 416 25.22 29.36 30.47
N LEU A 417 26.44 29.03 30.02
CA LEU A 417 27.68 29.50 30.62
C LEU A 417 27.81 31.02 30.49
N GLN A 418 27.51 31.58 29.31
CA GLN A 418 27.48 33.02 29.12
C GLN A 418 26.47 33.67 30.07
N TYR A 419 25.30 33.08 30.24
CA TYR A 419 24.28 33.60 31.15
C TYR A 419 24.73 33.54 32.61
N GLU A 420 25.30 32.41 33.05
CA GLU A 420 25.85 32.21 34.39
C GLU A 420 26.91 33.27 34.74
N MET A 421 27.82 33.54 33.78
CA MET A 421 28.83 34.58 33.93
C MET A 421 28.19 35.97 34.02
N SER A 422 27.21 36.29 33.18
CA SER A 422 26.55 37.60 33.17
C SER A 422 25.79 37.91 34.44
N ILE A 423 25.27 36.91 35.12
CA ILE A 423 24.54 37.06 36.40
C ILE A 423 25.44 36.82 37.63
N GLN A 424 26.72 36.51 37.41
CA GLN A 424 27.72 36.24 38.47
C GLN A 424 27.30 35.11 39.41
N ALA A 425 26.75 34.00 38.85
CA ALA A 425 26.27 32.87 39.64
C ALA A 425 27.38 31.81 39.77
N GLU A 426 28.27 31.98 40.76
CA GLU A 426 29.38 31.05 41.03
C GLU A 426 28.88 29.64 41.41
N ASP A 427 27.71 29.54 42.05
CA ASP A 427 27.06 28.28 42.42
C ASP A 427 26.59 27.45 41.23
N LEU A 428 26.20 28.10 40.14
CA LEU A 428 25.86 27.43 38.88
C LEU A 428 27.11 26.96 38.14
N ALA A 429 28.15 27.80 38.09
CA ALA A 429 29.39 27.46 37.40
C ALA A 429 30.15 26.32 38.10
N GLY A 430 30.06 26.24 39.42
CA GLY A 430 30.70 25.20 40.23
C GLY A 430 29.79 24.04 40.62
N TYR A 431 28.63 23.86 39.96
CA TYR A 431 27.66 22.84 40.33
C TYR A 431 28.20 21.42 40.15
N VAL A 432 28.10 20.61 41.22
CA VAL A 432 28.45 19.19 41.24
C VAL A 432 27.22 18.40 41.70
N PRO A 433 26.74 17.40 40.92
CA PRO A 433 25.62 16.58 41.33
C PRO A 433 25.86 15.86 42.66
N ALA A 434 24.93 15.99 43.62
CA ALA A 434 24.98 15.32 44.92
C ALA A 434 24.20 13.99 44.92
N PHE A 435 23.18 13.88 44.11
CA PHE A 435 22.31 12.70 44.01
C PHE A 435 22.38 12.06 42.65
N GLY A 436 22.12 10.74 42.55
CA GLY A 436 22.23 9.99 41.30
C GLY A 436 21.28 10.48 40.18
N TRP A 437 20.11 10.98 40.52
CA TRP A 437 19.17 11.54 39.54
C TRP A 437 19.64 12.89 38.96
N GLU A 438 20.49 13.63 39.71
CA GLU A 438 21.04 14.91 39.25
C GLU A 438 22.11 14.75 38.18
N ALA A 439 22.80 13.60 38.18
CA ALA A 439 23.88 13.31 37.24
C ALA A 439 23.40 12.93 35.82
N GLY A 440 22.11 12.57 35.68
CA GLY A 440 21.51 12.25 34.38
C GLY A 440 21.33 13.48 33.49
N PRO A 441 21.02 13.27 32.19
CA PRO A 441 20.71 14.38 31.27
C PRO A 441 19.43 15.11 31.68
N PRO A 442 19.25 16.39 31.31
CA PRO A 442 18.00 17.11 31.55
C PRO A 442 16.79 16.39 30.97
N SER A 443 15.67 16.40 31.71
CA SER A 443 14.41 15.82 31.22
C SER A 443 13.83 16.64 30.07
N ALA A 444 12.91 16.03 29.31
CA ALA A 444 12.21 16.72 28.23
C ALA A 444 11.45 17.97 28.71
N GLU A 445 10.91 17.93 29.93
CA GLU A 445 10.21 19.05 30.55
C GLU A 445 11.19 20.17 30.93
N GLN A 446 12.36 19.83 31.51
CA GLN A 446 13.41 20.79 31.83
C GLN A 446 13.95 21.44 30.55
N THR A 447 14.21 20.64 29.50
CA THR A 447 14.65 21.14 28.21
C THR A 447 13.67 22.15 27.62
N ALA A 448 12.38 21.82 27.59
CA ALA A 448 11.32 22.71 27.07
C ALA A 448 11.19 24.00 27.93
N ALA A 449 11.34 23.88 29.24
CA ALA A 449 11.29 25.04 30.15
C ALA A 449 12.48 26.00 29.95
N LEU A 450 13.69 25.47 29.77
CA LEU A 450 14.90 26.27 29.48
C LEU A 450 14.76 27.00 28.11
N GLU A 451 14.33 26.31 27.08
CA GLU A 451 14.08 26.91 25.76
C GLU A 451 13.04 28.04 25.84
N LYS A 452 11.94 27.81 26.55
CA LYS A 452 10.90 28.83 26.75
C LYS A 452 11.46 30.09 27.44
N GLN A 453 12.40 29.95 28.36
CA GLN A 453 13.06 31.06 29.04
C GLN A 453 14.23 31.65 28.23
N GLY A 454 14.57 31.04 27.08
CA GLY A 454 15.57 31.58 26.16
C GLY A 454 17.01 31.08 26.39
N ILE A 455 17.19 29.99 27.14
CA ILE A 455 18.48 29.33 27.36
C ILE A 455 18.61 28.11 26.44
N CYS A 456 19.82 27.88 25.91
CA CYS A 456 20.12 26.70 25.10
C CYS A 456 20.28 25.46 26.02
N PRO A 457 19.39 24.46 25.97
CA PRO A 457 19.44 23.32 26.87
C PRO A 457 20.56 22.32 26.53
N ASP A 458 21.00 22.29 25.27
CA ASP A 458 22.02 21.32 24.78
C ASP A 458 23.38 21.51 25.47
N ALA A 459 23.65 22.69 26.07
CA ALA A 459 24.86 23.01 26.79
C ALA A 459 24.70 22.88 28.32
N VAL A 460 23.56 22.39 28.79
CA VAL A 460 23.32 22.10 30.22
C VAL A 460 23.68 20.65 30.52
N GLU A 461 24.70 20.43 31.30
CA GLU A 461 25.38 19.15 31.48
C GLU A 461 24.56 18.10 32.24
N SER A 462 23.65 18.51 33.13
CA SER A 462 22.93 17.56 33.98
C SER A 462 21.53 18.03 34.39
N ALA A 463 20.67 17.10 34.80
CA ALA A 463 19.31 17.36 35.28
C ALA A 463 19.31 18.23 36.54
N GLY A 464 20.29 18.05 37.44
CA GLY A 464 20.44 18.86 38.63
C GLY A 464 20.81 20.30 38.28
N LYS A 465 21.78 20.53 37.38
CA LYS A 465 22.15 21.86 36.88
C LYS A 465 20.96 22.54 36.18
N ALA A 466 20.19 21.78 35.40
CA ALA A 466 18.97 22.28 34.73
C ALA A 466 17.94 22.77 35.77
N SER A 467 17.69 22.02 36.83
CA SER A 467 16.77 22.43 37.92
C SER A 467 17.23 23.71 38.58
N LEU A 468 18.50 23.78 38.99
CA LEU A 468 19.06 24.95 39.67
C LEU A 468 19.01 26.20 38.76
N LEU A 469 19.30 26.03 37.47
CA LEU A 469 19.23 27.12 36.50
C LEU A 469 17.78 27.60 36.29
N LEU A 470 16.80 26.69 36.21
CA LEU A 470 15.39 27.04 36.14
C LEU A 470 14.89 27.78 37.37
N ASP A 471 15.28 27.33 38.56
CA ASP A 471 14.96 28.01 39.82
C ASP A 471 15.56 29.43 39.85
N ARG A 472 16.80 29.60 39.41
CA ARG A 472 17.44 30.89 39.30
C ARG A 472 16.74 31.81 38.32
N LEU A 473 16.35 31.29 37.15
CA LEU A 473 15.61 32.04 36.14
C LEU A 473 14.24 32.51 36.65
N ASN A 474 13.52 31.64 37.35
CA ASN A 474 12.23 31.99 37.99
C ASN A 474 12.40 33.05 39.08
N LYS A 475 13.36 32.85 40.01
CA LYS A 475 13.63 33.81 41.05
C LYS A 475 13.97 35.20 40.50
N ARG A 476 14.84 35.27 39.49
CA ARG A 476 15.20 36.55 38.87
C ARG A 476 14.04 37.23 38.16
N ARG A 477 13.17 36.44 37.57
CA ARG A 477 11.91 36.96 36.95
C ARG A 477 11.01 37.59 38.01
N ASP A 478 10.86 36.91 39.17
CA ASP A 478 10.01 37.39 40.27
C ASP A 478 10.61 38.62 40.94
N GLU A 479 11.94 38.76 40.96
CA GLU A 479 12.68 39.95 41.40
C GLU A 479 12.68 41.08 40.36
N GLY A 480 12.08 40.88 39.16
CA GLY A 480 12.03 41.90 38.11
C GLY A 480 13.39 42.22 37.49
N LEU A 481 14.31 41.27 37.48
CA LEU A 481 15.64 41.42 36.87
C LEU A 481 15.63 41.05 35.38
N THR A 482 16.75 41.38 34.69
CA THR A 482 16.94 41.11 33.28
C THR A 482 16.75 39.65 32.90
N THR A 483 16.11 39.44 31.77
CA THR A 483 15.96 38.12 31.13
C THR A 483 17.22 37.74 30.33
N PRO A 484 17.44 36.43 30.06
CA PRO A 484 18.56 35.97 29.22
C PRO A 484 18.63 36.69 27.85
N LYS A 485 17.48 36.90 27.20
CA LYS A 485 17.41 37.60 25.93
C LYS A 485 17.80 39.06 25.98
N GLN A 486 17.42 39.76 27.08
CA GLN A 486 17.84 41.16 27.31
C GLN A 486 19.34 41.25 27.56
N ILE A 487 19.89 40.36 28.40
CA ILE A 487 21.31 40.30 28.69
C ILE A 487 22.09 40.12 27.39
N ARG A 488 21.80 39.08 26.63
CA ARG A 488 22.46 38.84 25.34
C ARG A 488 22.36 40.02 24.37
N CYS A 489 21.18 40.65 24.30
CA CYS A 489 20.97 41.79 23.41
C CYS A 489 21.89 42.96 23.80
N LEU A 490 21.93 43.33 25.07
CA LEU A 490 22.72 44.48 25.55
C LEU A 490 24.23 44.22 25.56
N GLU A 491 24.64 43.01 25.95
CA GLU A 491 26.07 42.63 25.91
C GLU A 491 26.61 42.63 24.47
N LYS A 492 25.80 42.25 23.49
CA LYS A 492 26.17 42.38 22.05
C LYS A 492 26.53 43.82 21.67
N TYR A 493 25.94 44.81 22.32
CA TYR A 493 26.27 46.22 22.12
C TYR A 493 27.35 46.74 23.07
N GLY A 494 28.00 45.86 23.84
CA GLY A 494 29.13 46.14 24.71
C GLY A 494 28.77 46.61 26.13
N PHE A 495 27.48 46.56 26.52
CA PHE A 495 27.07 46.87 27.90
C PHE A 495 27.59 45.83 28.86
N GLN A 496 28.05 46.27 29.99
CA GLN A 496 28.61 45.42 31.07
C GLN A 496 27.65 45.33 32.26
N HIS A 497 27.79 44.28 33.06
CA HIS A 497 27.00 44.06 34.29
C HIS A 497 25.47 44.06 34.05
N VAL A 498 25.04 43.73 32.85
CA VAL A 498 23.62 43.73 32.46
C VAL A 498 22.80 42.78 33.34
N GLY A 499 23.40 41.72 33.86
CA GLY A 499 22.77 40.79 34.80
C GLY A 499 22.25 41.43 36.08
N THR A 500 22.76 42.57 36.46
CA THR A 500 22.30 43.28 37.68
C THR A 500 21.20 44.31 37.45
N TRP A 501 20.84 44.56 36.18
CA TRP A 501 19.83 45.53 35.82
C TRP A 501 18.40 45.03 36.07
N SER A 502 17.48 45.99 36.31
CA SER A 502 16.06 45.66 36.27
C SER A 502 15.55 45.40 34.84
N PHE A 503 14.51 44.60 34.73
CA PHE A 503 13.86 44.30 33.45
C PHE A 503 13.49 45.56 32.70
N ASN A 504 12.92 46.55 33.40
CA ASN A 504 12.48 47.82 32.80
C ASN A 504 13.63 48.69 32.31
N ALA A 505 14.72 48.77 33.07
CA ALA A 505 15.92 49.50 32.66
C ALA A 505 16.54 48.91 31.40
N ALA A 506 16.62 47.58 31.33
CA ALA A 506 17.11 46.88 30.15
C ALA A 506 16.18 47.07 28.96
N LYS A 507 14.87 46.96 29.15
CA LYS A 507 13.87 47.22 28.11
C LYS A 507 14.02 48.63 27.56
N HIS A 508 14.07 49.63 28.39
CA HIS A 508 14.23 51.03 27.99
C HIS A 508 15.51 51.26 27.18
N MET A 509 16.64 50.65 27.55
CA MET A 509 17.87 50.75 26.78
C MET A 509 17.78 50.05 25.43
N ILE A 510 17.14 48.85 25.35
CA ILE A 510 16.88 48.14 24.11
C ILE A 510 16.02 48.98 23.18
N ASP A 511 14.96 49.62 23.69
CA ASP A 511 14.09 50.50 22.91
C ASP A 511 14.85 51.70 22.35
N ARG A 512 15.79 52.29 23.11
CA ARG A 512 16.69 53.35 22.65
C ARG A 512 17.63 52.87 21.54
N ILE A 513 18.18 51.66 21.65
CA ILE A 513 19.03 51.06 20.61
C ILE A 513 18.20 50.82 19.34
N ALA A 514 16.98 50.31 19.51
CA ALA A 514 16.05 50.10 18.40
C ALA A 514 15.68 51.41 17.69
N ALA A 515 15.46 52.50 18.43
CA ALA A 515 15.21 53.83 17.87
C ALA A 515 16.42 54.37 17.07
N CYS A 516 17.63 53.89 17.35
CA CYS A 516 18.86 54.18 16.53
C CYS A 516 19.01 53.21 15.34
N GLY A 517 17.98 52.41 15.02
CA GLY A 517 17.96 51.44 13.90
C GLY A 517 18.94 50.26 14.08
N TRP A 518 19.26 49.89 15.32
CA TRP A 518 20.16 48.78 15.65
C TRP A 518 21.60 48.97 15.14
N ARG A 519 22.02 50.24 14.80
CA ARG A 519 23.31 50.56 14.20
C ARG A 519 24.41 50.97 15.23
N GLY A 520 24.15 50.73 16.49
CA GLY A 520 25.09 51.05 17.58
C GLY A 520 24.40 51.54 18.85
N THR A 521 25.18 52.02 19.80
CA THR A 521 24.67 52.59 21.07
C THR A 521 24.11 54.00 20.88
N PRO A 522 23.09 54.39 21.68
CA PRO A 522 22.57 55.77 21.64
C PRO A 522 23.63 56.83 21.86
N LYS A 523 23.52 57.99 21.19
CA LYS A 523 24.46 59.09 21.35
C LYS A 523 24.64 59.49 22.84
N GLY A 524 25.86 59.63 23.28
CA GLY A 524 26.17 60.01 24.65
C GLY A 524 26.14 58.86 25.69
N VAL A 525 25.96 57.62 25.23
CA VAL A 525 26.02 56.44 26.12
C VAL A 525 27.27 55.64 25.79
N ASP A 526 28.17 55.53 26.78
CA ASP A 526 29.29 54.59 26.73
C ASP A 526 28.85 53.26 27.35
N PRO A 527 28.75 52.20 26.57
CA PRO A 527 28.21 50.91 27.03
C PRO A 527 29.07 50.27 28.15
N LYS A 528 30.36 50.60 28.23
CA LYS A 528 31.26 50.01 29.21
C LYS A 528 31.09 50.61 30.62
N THR A 529 30.66 51.86 30.69
CA THR A 529 30.54 52.60 31.96
C THR A 529 29.08 52.91 32.33
N TYR A 530 28.15 52.62 31.42
CA TYR A 530 26.74 52.90 31.64
C TYR A 530 26.12 52.01 32.72
N MET A 531 25.56 52.65 33.75
CA MET A 531 24.72 52.01 34.78
C MET A 531 23.36 52.69 34.78
N PRO A 532 22.23 51.93 34.77
CA PRO A 532 20.92 52.54 34.91
C PRO A 532 20.73 53.18 36.26
N SER A 533 20.21 54.41 36.32
CA SER A 533 19.87 55.07 37.58
C SER A 533 18.70 54.34 38.27
N ALA A 534 18.71 54.31 39.60
CA ALA A 534 17.71 53.62 40.42
C ALA A 534 16.27 54.17 40.30
N GLU A 535 16.08 55.30 39.61
CA GLU A 535 14.83 56.02 39.49
C GLU A 535 13.94 55.61 38.29
N THR A 536 14.29 54.61 37.52
CA THR A 536 13.46 54.14 36.39
C THR A 536 12.50 52.98 36.78
N THR A 537 11.96 53.02 38.00
CA THR A 537 10.84 52.16 38.39
C THR A 537 9.55 52.94 38.15
N PRO A 538 8.71 52.63 37.16
CA PRO A 538 7.39 53.23 37.10
C PRO A 538 6.59 52.68 38.28
N ILE A 539 6.15 53.58 39.17
CA ILE A 539 5.07 53.31 40.11
C ILE A 539 3.82 53.07 39.22
N PHE A 540 3.42 51.82 39.06
CA PHE A 540 2.10 51.52 38.53
C PHE A 540 1.05 51.90 39.58
N ASP A 541 0.43 53.06 39.38
CA ASP A 541 -0.78 53.46 40.07
C ASP A 541 -1.91 52.56 39.57
N PHE A 542 -2.29 51.55 40.36
CA PHE A 542 -3.51 50.78 40.13
C PHE A 542 -4.70 51.65 40.57
N GLY A 543 -5.12 52.59 39.72
CA GLY A 543 -6.42 53.21 39.84
C GLY A 543 -7.52 52.16 39.59
N TRP A 544 -8.41 52.07 40.53
CA TRP A 544 -9.59 51.19 40.69
C TRP A 544 -10.47 51.02 39.46
#